data_5a1f908194438e8f2ac57c74b2a15c0b
#
_entry.id   5a1f908194438e8f2ac57c74b2a15c0b
#
_cell.length_a   1.000
_cell.length_b   1.000
_cell.length_c   1.000
_cell.angle_alpha   90.00
_cell.angle_beta   90.00
_cell.angle_gamma   90.00
#
_symmetry.space_group_name_H-M   'P 1'
#
loop_
_entity.id
_entity.type
_entity.pdbx_description
1 polymer ?
#
loop_
_entity_poly.entity_id
_entity_poly.type
_entity_poly.pdbx_seq_one_letter_code
_entity_poly.pdbx_strand_id
1 'polypeptide(L)'
;RDMALKNTYKVTVGVIGTGNFGTALANLLAEKCHRVLLYARSKQKALQLNKTRKNGYHNIADNVKIITDVSFLADKCNLIFPIVPSINFREMMKNLSPYLKPYHVLIHGTKGFDFNKSNKSSNPLKESIIQIFTMSEVIRQESSVVRIGCIAGPNLSKEIASKMPAASVIASEFDE
;
A
#
# COMPACT_ATOMS: atom_id res chain seq x y z
N ARG A 1 -7.00 -32.79 -15.80
CA ARG A 1 -8.18 -31.94 -16.16
C ARG A 1 -8.65 -31.25 -14.90
N ASP A 2 -7.92 -30.22 -14.48
CA ASP A 2 -8.27 -29.42 -13.31
C ASP A 2 -8.93 -28.14 -13.79
N MET A 3 -10.25 -28.18 -13.89
CA MET A 3 -11.07 -27.00 -13.83
C MET A 3 -11.13 -26.58 -12.35
N ALA A 4 -10.01 -26.09 -11.82
CA ALA A 4 -10.03 -25.34 -10.57
C ALA A 4 -10.86 -24.08 -10.85
N LEU A 5 -12.11 -24.08 -10.41
CA LEU A 5 -12.95 -22.90 -10.33
C LEU A 5 -12.13 -21.83 -9.62
N LYS A 6 -11.61 -20.84 -10.39
CA LYS A 6 -10.98 -19.64 -9.83
C LYS A 6 -12.06 -18.92 -9.05
N ASN A 7 -12.16 -19.20 -7.77
CA ASN A 7 -13.04 -18.50 -6.85
C ASN A 7 -12.51 -17.06 -6.72
N THR A 8 -12.87 -16.21 -7.67
CA THR A 8 -12.50 -14.79 -7.69
C THR A 8 -13.52 -14.03 -6.87
N TYR A 9 -13.07 -13.37 -5.84
CA TYR A 9 -13.91 -12.44 -5.09
C TYR A 9 -14.27 -11.25 -5.98
N LYS A 10 -15.57 -10.91 -6.05
CA LYS A 10 -16.07 -9.74 -6.81
C LYS A 10 -15.71 -8.41 -6.12
N VAL A 11 -14.46 -8.27 -5.69
CA VAL A 11 -13.95 -7.07 -5.01
C VAL A 11 -12.90 -6.37 -5.87
N THR A 12 -12.86 -5.05 -5.73
CA THR A 12 -11.76 -4.22 -6.24
C THR A 12 -10.92 -3.78 -5.06
N VAL A 13 -9.62 -4.00 -5.13
CA VAL A 13 -8.67 -3.62 -4.08
C VAL A 13 -7.67 -2.61 -4.61
N GLY A 14 -7.21 -1.72 -3.72
CA GLY A 14 -6.22 -0.69 -4.05
C GLY A 14 -4.83 -1.05 -3.53
N VAL A 15 -3.81 -0.80 -4.34
CA VAL A 15 -2.41 -0.85 -3.91
C VAL A 15 -1.76 0.49 -4.24
N ILE A 16 -1.15 1.14 -3.26
CA ILE A 16 -0.47 2.42 -3.43
C ILE A 16 1.03 2.19 -3.41
N GLY A 17 1.68 2.38 -4.54
CA GLY A 17 3.11 2.22 -4.71
C GLY A 17 3.50 1.20 -5.78
N THR A 18 4.23 1.67 -6.78
CA THR A 18 4.73 0.89 -7.92
C THR A 18 6.17 0.41 -7.72
N GLY A 19 6.59 0.18 -6.47
CA GLY A 19 7.84 -0.48 -6.15
C GLY A 19 7.75 -2.00 -6.42
N ASN A 20 8.86 -2.71 -6.23
CA ASN A 20 8.89 -4.16 -6.45
C ASN A 20 7.87 -4.91 -5.59
N PHE A 21 7.79 -4.60 -4.29
CA PHE A 21 6.84 -5.26 -3.40
C PHE A 21 5.38 -4.87 -3.70
N GLY A 22 5.10 -3.60 -3.97
CA GLY A 22 3.75 -3.16 -4.35
C GLY A 22 3.26 -3.83 -5.64
N THR A 23 4.14 -3.99 -6.64
CA THR A 23 3.81 -4.70 -7.89
C THR A 23 3.62 -6.20 -7.66
N ALA A 24 4.47 -6.83 -6.84
CA ALA A 24 4.32 -8.23 -6.47
C ALA A 24 2.99 -8.49 -5.75
N LEU A 25 2.66 -7.64 -4.77
CA LEU A 25 1.41 -7.73 -4.03
C LEU A 25 0.19 -7.51 -4.94
N ALA A 26 0.25 -6.51 -5.84
CA ALA A 26 -0.83 -6.27 -6.79
C ALA A 26 -1.09 -7.51 -7.68
N ASN A 27 -0.04 -8.17 -8.16
CA ASN A 27 -0.18 -9.41 -8.94
C ASN A 27 -0.75 -10.57 -8.11
N LEU A 28 -0.29 -10.72 -6.85
CA LEU A 28 -0.80 -11.76 -5.95
C LEU A 28 -2.30 -11.56 -5.66
N LEU A 29 -2.71 -10.34 -5.36
CA LEU A 29 -4.12 -10.00 -5.16
C LEU A 29 -4.95 -10.22 -6.43
N ALA A 30 -4.38 -9.96 -7.60
CA ALA A 30 -5.05 -10.15 -8.89
C ALA A 30 -5.42 -11.61 -9.17
N GLU A 31 -4.78 -12.58 -8.52
CA GLU A 31 -5.14 -14.00 -8.64
C GLU A 31 -6.50 -14.33 -8.00
N LYS A 32 -6.93 -13.54 -7.01
CA LYS A 32 -8.15 -13.78 -6.20
C LYS A 32 -9.19 -12.68 -6.32
N CYS A 33 -8.80 -11.46 -6.70
CA CYS A 33 -9.70 -10.32 -6.79
C CYS A 33 -10.17 -10.09 -8.24
N HIS A 34 -11.38 -9.53 -8.39
CA HIS A 34 -11.91 -9.15 -9.70
C HIS A 34 -10.99 -8.12 -10.38
N ARG A 35 -10.52 -7.12 -9.63
CA ARG A 35 -9.67 -6.05 -10.14
C ARG A 35 -8.75 -5.53 -9.05
N VAL A 36 -7.54 -5.13 -9.44
CA VAL A 36 -6.61 -4.41 -8.58
C VAL A 36 -6.32 -3.04 -9.20
N LEU A 37 -6.46 -1.97 -8.42
CA LEU A 37 -6.05 -0.63 -8.80
C LEU A 37 -4.65 -0.37 -8.23
N LEU A 38 -3.65 -0.26 -9.10
CA LEU A 38 -2.27 0.05 -8.72
C LEU A 38 -2.00 1.53 -8.96
N TYR A 39 -1.89 2.29 -7.87
CA TYR A 39 -1.64 3.73 -7.95
C TYR A 39 -0.18 4.03 -8.16
N ALA A 40 0.10 4.81 -9.20
CA ALA A 40 1.41 5.39 -9.52
C ALA A 40 1.37 6.91 -9.35
N ARG A 41 2.24 7.47 -8.51
CA ARG A 41 2.35 8.92 -8.29
C ARG A 41 2.71 9.67 -9.56
N SER A 42 3.58 9.10 -10.40
CA SER A 42 4.05 9.70 -11.63
C SER A 42 3.20 9.27 -12.83
N LYS A 43 2.64 10.24 -13.55
CA LYS A 43 1.92 10.01 -14.82
C LYS A 43 2.80 9.31 -15.86
N GLN A 44 4.07 9.70 -15.95
CA GLN A 44 5.04 9.08 -16.86
C GLN A 44 5.25 7.60 -16.52
N LYS A 45 5.42 7.27 -15.22
CA LYS A 45 5.54 5.87 -14.78
C LYS A 45 4.27 5.08 -15.07
N ALA A 46 3.10 5.66 -14.84
CA ALA A 46 1.83 5.02 -15.16
C ALA A 46 1.70 4.70 -16.64
N LEU A 47 2.03 5.65 -17.53
CA LEU A 47 2.01 5.44 -18.98
C LEU A 47 2.97 4.32 -19.39
N GLN A 48 4.19 4.33 -18.87
CA GLN A 48 5.16 3.27 -19.12
C GLN A 48 4.62 1.89 -18.72
N LEU A 49 4.11 1.76 -17.49
CA LEU A 49 3.60 0.49 -16.97
C LEU A 49 2.36 0.01 -17.73
N ASN A 50 1.46 0.91 -18.14
CA ASN A 50 0.31 0.57 -18.96
C ASN A 50 0.73 0.07 -20.36
N LYS A 51 1.76 0.70 -20.96
CA LYS A 51 2.25 0.32 -22.30
C LYS A 51 3.02 -1.00 -22.27
N THR A 52 3.92 -1.16 -21.31
CA THR A 52 4.86 -2.31 -21.31
C THR A 52 4.32 -3.52 -20.57
N ARG A 53 3.37 -3.31 -19.65
CA ARG A 53 2.89 -4.33 -18.70
C ARG A 53 4.03 -4.97 -17.90
N LYS A 54 5.15 -4.26 -17.76
CA LYS A 54 6.35 -4.72 -17.04
C LYS A 54 6.85 -3.69 -16.04
N ASN A 55 7.27 -4.14 -14.87
CA ASN A 55 7.92 -3.34 -13.86
C ASN A 55 9.12 -4.10 -13.26
N GLY A 56 10.32 -3.78 -13.76
CA GLY A 56 11.50 -4.58 -13.47
C GLY A 56 11.30 -6.02 -13.95
N TYR A 57 11.43 -6.97 -13.04
CA TYR A 57 11.23 -8.41 -13.34
C TYR A 57 9.76 -8.88 -13.21
N HIS A 58 8.82 -7.98 -12.86
CA HIS A 58 7.41 -8.33 -12.76
C HIS A 58 6.68 -8.10 -14.08
N ASN A 59 5.96 -9.11 -14.56
CA ASN A 59 4.88 -8.94 -15.52
C ASN A 59 3.61 -8.56 -14.75
N ILE A 60 2.92 -7.52 -15.20
CA ILE A 60 1.71 -7.02 -14.53
C ILE A 60 0.50 -7.77 -15.06
N ALA A 61 -0.27 -8.38 -14.18
CA ALA A 61 -1.47 -9.14 -14.51
C ALA A 61 -2.54 -8.28 -15.19
N ASP A 62 -3.33 -8.86 -16.11
CA ASP A 62 -4.27 -8.13 -16.98
C ASP A 62 -5.34 -7.37 -16.17
N ASN A 63 -5.81 -7.94 -15.06
CA ASN A 63 -6.79 -7.32 -14.19
C ASN A 63 -6.20 -6.31 -13.17
N VAL A 64 -4.90 -6.02 -13.24
CA VAL A 64 -4.26 -4.90 -12.54
C VAL A 64 -4.34 -3.66 -13.42
N LYS A 65 -5.09 -2.64 -13.01
CA LYS A 65 -5.21 -1.35 -13.68
C LYS A 65 -4.31 -0.32 -13.01
N ILE A 66 -3.37 0.25 -13.77
CA ILE A 66 -2.49 1.30 -13.27
C ILE A 66 -3.23 2.64 -13.39
N ILE A 67 -3.29 3.38 -12.30
CA ILE A 67 -4.00 4.65 -12.20
C ILE A 67 -3.12 5.73 -11.56
N THR A 68 -3.48 6.99 -11.77
CA THR A 68 -2.80 8.16 -11.18
C THR A 68 -3.76 9.05 -10.38
N ASP A 69 -5.01 8.65 -10.25
CA ASP A 69 -6.01 9.37 -9.50
C ASP A 69 -6.28 8.65 -8.17
N VAL A 70 -5.84 9.30 -7.08
CA VAL A 70 -5.99 8.75 -5.73
C VAL A 70 -7.44 8.84 -5.23
N SER A 71 -8.21 9.82 -5.69
CA SER A 71 -9.62 9.95 -5.35
C SER A 71 -10.44 8.82 -5.95
N PHE A 72 -10.15 8.48 -7.21
CA PHE A 72 -10.76 7.32 -7.88
C PHE A 72 -10.41 6.01 -7.17
N LEU A 73 -9.17 5.85 -6.69
CA LEU A 73 -8.78 4.67 -5.92
C LEU A 73 -9.62 4.55 -4.64
N ALA A 74 -9.73 5.62 -3.86
CA ALA A 74 -10.50 5.61 -2.61
C ALA A 74 -12.00 5.39 -2.84
N ASP A 75 -12.57 5.92 -3.93
CA ASP A 75 -13.97 5.70 -4.28
C ASP A 75 -14.28 4.23 -4.65
N LYS A 76 -13.33 3.54 -5.28
CA LYS A 76 -13.54 2.17 -5.80
C LYS A 76 -13.06 1.07 -4.88
N CYS A 77 -12.25 1.37 -3.86
CA CYS A 77 -11.60 0.37 -3.03
C CYS A 77 -11.86 0.62 -1.54
N ASN A 78 -12.59 -0.28 -0.89
CA ASN A 78 -12.71 -0.24 0.57
C ASN A 78 -11.44 -0.78 1.25
N LEU A 79 -10.75 -1.73 0.61
CA LEU A 79 -9.49 -2.30 1.09
C LEU A 79 -8.33 -1.71 0.27
N ILE A 80 -7.40 -1.07 0.96
CA ILE A 80 -6.28 -0.36 0.35
C ILE A 80 -4.97 -0.78 1.03
N PHE A 81 -3.95 -1.06 0.22
CA PHE A 81 -2.62 -1.44 0.67
C PHE A 81 -1.61 -0.32 0.39
N PRO A 82 -1.27 0.53 1.37
CA PRO A 82 -0.19 1.50 1.26
C PRO A 82 1.17 0.79 1.31
N ILE A 83 1.90 0.79 0.18
CA ILE A 83 3.19 0.12 -0.01
C ILE A 83 4.20 1.11 -0.59
N VAL A 84 4.57 2.10 0.19
CA VAL A 84 5.55 3.12 -0.20
C VAL A 84 6.70 3.17 0.81
N PRO A 85 7.88 3.70 0.47
CA PRO A 85 8.95 3.91 1.44
C PRO A 85 8.49 4.78 2.63
N SER A 86 8.98 4.49 3.85
CA SER A 86 8.59 5.20 5.07
C SER A 86 8.77 6.71 4.98
N ILE A 87 9.84 7.17 4.34
CA ILE A 87 10.13 8.59 4.12
C ILE A 87 9.03 9.34 3.33
N ASN A 88 8.27 8.63 2.51
CA ASN A 88 7.18 9.20 1.69
C ASN A 88 5.80 8.88 2.27
N PHE A 89 5.73 8.13 3.37
CA PHE A 89 4.47 7.56 3.85
C PHE A 89 3.50 8.62 4.37
N ARG A 90 3.99 9.55 5.20
CA ARG A 90 3.16 10.64 5.74
C ARG A 90 2.63 11.57 4.64
N GLU A 91 3.48 11.94 3.67
CA GLU A 91 3.05 12.76 2.53
C GLU A 91 1.98 12.04 1.70
N MET A 92 2.18 10.74 1.44
CA MET A 92 1.18 9.92 0.74
C MET A 92 -0.13 9.87 1.52
N MET A 93 -0.09 9.69 2.85
CA MET A 93 -1.31 9.69 3.68
C MET A 93 -2.03 11.03 3.65
N LYS A 94 -1.32 12.16 3.71
CA LYS A 94 -1.92 13.52 3.57
C LYS A 94 -2.65 13.70 2.24
N ASN A 95 -2.10 13.15 1.16
CA ASN A 95 -2.72 13.21 -0.17
C ASN A 95 -3.93 12.28 -0.32
N LEU A 96 -3.94 11.16 0.39
CA LEU A 96 -5.01 10.16 0.36
C LEU A 96 -6.16 10.50 1.33
N SER A 97 -5.84 11.03 2.50
CA SER A 97 -6.77 11.19 3.62
C SER A 97 -8.04 12.00 3.31
N PRO A 98 -8.05 13.03 2.43
CA PRO A 98 -9.29 13.75 2.09
C PRO A 98 -10.37 12.86 1.46
N TYR A 99 -9.98 11.74 0.89
CA TYR A 99 -10.88 10.81 0.19
C TYR A 99 -11.22 9.58 1.04
N LEU A 100 -10.53 9.39 2.16
CA LEU A 100 -10.78 8.26 3.06
C LEU A 100 -12.02 8.50 3.94
N LYS A 101 -12.68 7.40 4.27
CA LYS A 101 -13.84 7.35 5.16
C LYS A 101 -13.60 6.30 6.24
N PRO A 102 -14.33 6.34 7.38
CA PRO A 102 -14.14 5.38 8.47
C PRO A 102 -14.34 3.91 8.09
N TYR A 103 -15.08 3.64 7.01
CA TYR A 103 -15.31 2.27 6.54
C TYR A 103 -14.16 1.67 5.73
N HIS A 104 -13.18 2.47 5.33
CA HIS A 104 -11.99 1.94 4.65
C HIS A 104 -11.16 1.09 5.59
N VAL A 105 -10.51 0.09 5.01
CA VAL A 105 -9.52 -0.76 5.67
C VAL A 105 -8.17 -0.50 5.02
N LEU A 106 -7.19 -0.09 5.82
CA LEU A 106 -5.82 0.13 5.36
C LEU A 106 -4.90 -0.92 5.95
N ILE A 107 -4.23 -1.69 5.08
CA ILE A 107 -3.21 -2.67 5.49
C ILE A 107 -1.88 -2.23 4.88
N HIS A 108 -1.03 -1.57 5.66
CA HIS A 108 0.26 -1.12 5.15
C HIS A 108 1.30 -2.24 5.16
N GLY A 109 2.21 -2.20 4.18
CA GLY A 109 3.37 -3.10 4.13
C GLY A 109 4.70 -2.34 4.18
N THR A 110 4.65 -1.08 4.61
CA THR A 110 5.83 -0.23 4.72
C THR A 110 6.61 -0.56 5.97
N LYS A 111 7.90 -0.84 5.80
CA LYS A 111 8.85 -1.08 6.89
C LYS A 111 9.51 0.23 7.31
N GLY A 112 9.73 0.42 8.61
CA GLY A 112 10.41 1.60 9.16
C GLY A 112 9.47 2.49 9.97
N PHE A 113 9.99 3.66 10.30
CA PHE A 113 9.34 4.65 11.17
C PHE A 113 9.28 6.02 10.48
N ASP A 114 8.35 6.84 10.93
CA ASP A 114 8.30 8.25 10.62
C ASP A 114 8.92 9.06 11.76
N PHE A 115 9.62 10.12 11.42
CA PHE A 115 10.34 10.95 12.37
C PHE A 115 9.85 12.40 12.26
N ASN A 116 9.34 12.93 13.35
CA ASN A 116 9.02 14.35 13.44
C ASN A 116 10.02 15.05 14.37
N LYS A 117 10.77 16.00 13.83
CA LYS A 117 11.61 16.90 14.62
C LYS A 117 10.76 18.08 15.03
N SER A 118 10.30 18.11 16.27
CA SER A 118 9.66 19.29 16.82
C SER A 118 10.73 20.31 17.23
N ASN A 119 11.01 21.27 16.37
CA ASN A 119 11.76 22.48 16.75
C ASN A 119 10.86 23.40 17.59
N LYS A 120 10.43 22.94 18.77
CA LYS A 120 9.71 23.78 19.72
C LYS A 120 10.62 24.14 20.90
N SER A 121 11.63 24.92 20.64
CA SER A 121 12.25 25.70 21.73
C SER A 121 13.01 26.87 21.13
N SER A 122 12.60 28.08 21.53
CA SER A 122 13.40 29.29 21.40
C SER A 122 14.63 29.29 22.32
N ASN A 123 14.87 28.18 23.04
CA ASN A 123 16.01 28.01 23.94
C ASN A 123 17.01 27.03 23.32
N PRO A 124 18.23 27.46 22.96
CA PRO A 124 19.23 26.60 22.33
C PRO A 124 19.75 25.45 23.21
N LEU A 125 19.41 25.45 24.51
CA LEU A 125 19.81 24.43 25.48
C LEU A 125 18.75 23.32 25.68
N LYS A 126 17.59 23.41 25.01
CA LYS A 126 16.60 22.31 25.02
C LYS A 126 16.84 21.37 23.86
N GLU A 127 17.15 20.11 24.17
CA GLU A 127 17.28 19.02 23.24
C GLU A 127 16.06 18.93 22.31
N SER A 128 16.32 18.79 21.01
CA SER A 128 15.27 18.54 20.01
C SER A 128 14.62 17.20 20.32
N ILE A 129 13.38 17.19 20.74
CA ILE A 129 12.63 15.95 20.97
C ILE A 129 12.32 15.36 19.59
N ILE A 130 12.90 14.21 19.29
CA ILE A 130 12.56 13.41 18.11
C ILE A 130 11.36 12.54 18.50
N GLN A 131 10.24 12.78 17.84
CA GLN A 131 9.09 11.89 17.95
C GLN A 131 9.17 10.84 16.87
N ILE A 132 8.99 9.59 17.25
CA ILE A 132 9.04 8.41 16.35
C ILE A 132 7.65 7.81 16.29
N PHE A 133 7.17 7.56 15.06
CA PHE A 133 5.85 7.00 14.82
C PHE A 133 5.95 5.76 13.95
N THR A 134 5.17 4.75 14.28
CA THR A 134 4.90 3.61 13.38
C THR A 134 4.04 4.07 12.21
N MET A 135 4.01 3.30 11.14
CA MET A 135 3.16 3.63 9.99
C MET A 135 1.67 3.57 10.35
N SER A 136 1.25 2.69 11.25
CA SER A 136 -0.11 2.63 11.76
C SER A 136 -0.50 3.90 12.52
N GLU A 137 0.40 4.43 13.34
CA GLU A 137 0.20 5.73 14.02
C GLU A 137 0.11 6.88 13.03
N VAL A 138 0.91 6.88 11.97
CA VAL A 138 0.81 7.89 10.90
C VAL A 138 -0.56 7.82 10.23
N ILE A 139 -1.10 6.63 9.94
CA ILE A 139 -2.45 6.49 9.38
C ILE A 139 -3.50 7.08 10.32
N ARG A 140 -3.43 6.80 11.64
CA ARG A 140 -4.34 7.35 12.64
C ARG A 140 -4.26 8.87 12.76
N GLN A 141 -3.07 9.43 12.64
CA GLN A 141 -2.85 10.88 12.72
C GLN A 141 -3.37 11.63 11.50
N GLU A 142 -3.23 11.03 10.31
CA GLU A 142 -3.50 11.72 9.04
C GLU A 142 -4.87 11.39 8.45
N SER A 143 -5.64 10.44 9.01
CA SER A 143 -6.91 10.02 8.42
C SER A 143 -7.98 9.68 9.46
N SER A 144 -9.23 9.54 8.98
CA SER A 144 -10.37 9.08 9.77
C SER A 144 -10.51 7.55 9.80
N VAL A 145 -9.58 6.81 9.21
CA VAL A 145 -9.63 5.35 9.14
C VAL A 145 -9.35 4.74 10.50
N VAL A 146 -10.22 3.81 10.92
CA VAL A 146 -10.10 3.10 12.18
C VAL A 146 -9.61 1.66 12.00
N ARG A 147 -9.90 1.04 10.85
CA ARG A 147 -9.49 -0.34 10.54
C ARG A 147 -8.11 -0.35 9.90
N ILE A 148 -7.10 -0.51 10.73
CA ILE A 148 -5.70 -0.46 10.30
C ILE A 148 -5.02 -1.78 10.61
N GLY A 149 -4.30 -2.32 9.64
CA GLY A 149 -3.44 -3.47 9.79
C GLY A 149 -2.07 -3.26 9.16
N CYS A 150 -1.16 -4.15 9.49
CA CYS A 150 0.13 -4.22 8.82
C CYS A 150 0.39 -5.64 8.29
N ILE A 151 1.00 -5.72 7.10
CA ILE A 151 1.49 -6.96 6.53
C ILE A 151 3.01 -7.02 6.73
N ALA A 152 3.50 -8.09 7.34
CA ALA A 152 4.89 -8.33 7.60
C ALA A 152 5.25 -9.81 7.32
N GLY A 153 6.54 -10.12 7.28
CA GLY A 153 7.04 -11.48 7.11
C GLY A 153 8.23 -11.57 6.15
N PRO A 154 8.78 -12.76 5.96
CA PRO A 154 9.83 -13.05 4.98
C PRO A 154 9.24 -13.13 3.57
N ASN A 155 8.74 -12.00 3.06
CA ASN A 155 8.03 -11.89 1.78
C ASN A 155 8.86 -11.05 0.80
N LEU A 156 9.93 -11.62 0.27
CA LEU A 156 10.73 -10.95 -0.74
C LEU A 156 9.97 -10.88 -2.06
N SER A 157 9.90 -9.69 -2.64
CA SER A 157 9.16 -9.44 -3.89
C SER A 157 9.62 -10.32 -5.05
N LYS A 158 10.91 -10.68 -5.08
CA LYS A 158 11.48 -11.57 -6.09
C LYS A 158 10.99 -13.01 -5.92
N GLU A 159 10.88 -13.50 -4.69
CA GLU A 159 10.37 -14.84 -4.39
C GLU A 159 8.89 -14.94 -4.74
N ILE A 160 8.09 -13.94 -4.37
CA ILE A 160 6.67 -13.85 -4.76
C ILE A 160 6.52 -13.85 -6.28
N ALA A 161 7.33 -13.06 -7.00
CA ALA A 161 7.30 -13.01 -8.46
C ALA A 161 7.66 -14.35 -9.12
N SER A 162 8.55 -15.11 -8.48
CA SER A 162 8.96 -16.45 -8.94
C SER A 162 8.02 -17.57 -8.45
N LYS A 163 6.90 -17.22 -7.80
CA LYS A 163 5.94 -18.17 -7.22
C LYS A 163 6.58 -19.14 -6.20
N MET A 164 7.64 -18.71 -5.55
CA MET A 164 8.25 -19.45 -4.46
C MET A 164 7.38 -19.33 -3.19
N PRO A 165 7.41 -20.34 -2.31
CA PRO A 165 6.72 -20.24 -1.03
C PRO A 165 7.15 -19.00 -0.26
N ALA A 166 6.18 -18.19 0.16
CA ALA A 166 6.38 -17.00 0.98
C ALA A 166 5.39 -17.02 2.14
N ALA A 167 5.83 -16.53 3.29
CA ALA A 167 4.96 -16.41 4.46
C ALA A 167 4.73 -14.93 4.78
N SER A 168 3.50 -14.60 5.13
CA SER A 168 3.13 -13.26 5.58
C SER A 168 2.19 -13.36 6.76
N VAL A 169 2.32 -12.41 7.67
CA VAL A 169 1.42 -12.21 8.80
C VAL A 169 0.73 -10.87 8.61
N ILE A 170 -0.57 -10.84 8.78
CA ILE A 170 -1.32 -9.59 8.91
C ILE A 170 -1.66 -9.43 10.38
N ALA A 171 -1.23 -8.32 10.97
CA ALA A 171 -1.56 -7.94 12.32
C ALA A 171 -2.50 -6.72 12.30
N SER A 172 -3.55 -6.78 13.10
CA SER A 172 -4.53 -5.71 13.29
C SER A 172 -4.98 -5.69 14.74
N GLU A 173 -5.43 -4.53 15.21
CA GLU A 173 -6.13 -4.39 16.49
C GLU A 173 -7.64 -4.75 16.36
N PHE A 174 -8.10 -5.08 15.17
CA PHE A 174 -9.49 -5.44 14.86
C PHE A 174 -9.58 -6.91 14.46
N ASP A 175 -10.56 -7.61 15.01
CA ASP A 175 -10.78 -9.06 14.83
C ASP A 175 -11.61 -9.42 13.58
N GLU A 176 -11.81 -8.51 12.63
CA GLU A 176 -12.60 -8.73 11.41
C GLU A 176 -11.77 -9.14 10.19
#